data_4ca352cdebd90b25e728a0aee128b8e9
#
_entry.id   4ca352cdebd90b25e728a0aee128b8e9
#
_cell.length_a   1.000
_cell.length_b   1.000
_cell.length_c   1.000
_cell.angle_alpha   90.00
_cell.angle_beta   90.00
_cell.angle_gamma   90.00
#
_symmetry.space_group_name_H-M   'P 1'
#
loop_
_entity.id
_entity.type
_entity.pdbx_description
1 polymer ?
#
loop_
_entity_poly.entity_id
_entity_poly.type
_entity_poly.pdbx_seq_one_letter_code
_entity_poly.pdbx_strand_id
1 'polypeptide(L)'
;MNRMNTIKYGFLSLAVCSVLFLTSCEEDINVGSNVDETPYLGATQLNGLLLDESTNKNNSVVELRDTEYSTNVIFSLSKLPQKGVDVKIAVDEAYKDTYNAIHNTDFELFPVANVKIAHDGIFLLAPDEKSTPSVKVTLTAFDGMEEGKTYIVPLTASSPTEGVTFTETSAHMVLLVKDCRNMPNTFKGEGAVTNVLYFEVNDTNPLNALEFLTASGKYFFDHVVLFAANINWNSVTNRVYLKNNENVQFLLDNNEQYLQPLRKAGMKVIISVLGNHDQAGCAQLSDMGAKEFARELAAYCRAYNLDGVGFDDEYSDYPDLNNPWLAQPSAYAGSRLMYECKLAMPEKIVSLYNLGAMYSNSLQVIDGVTPGQYCDYAVADYGGAASPGTGMTVKQCGGMSIELNRGSGDSSESTARSRRAAGYGYYMFFALDPNKYSYQVSRCQTVCRGLYDEELIYPKFKYGKNSTERVPL
;
A
#
# COMPACT_ATOMS: atom_id res chain seq x y z
N MET A 1 -5.84 -56.84 -61.14
CA MET A 1 -4.74 -55.95 -61.51
C MET A 1 -4.94 -54.53 -60.90
N ASN A 2 -5.33 -54.41 -59.60
CA ASN A 2 -5.63 -53.08 -58.98
C ASN A 2 -5.22 -52.96 -57.50
N ARG A 3 -4.37 -53.84 -56.97
CA ARG A 3 -3.85 -53.71 -55.61
C ARG A 3 -2.40 -53.19 -55.48
N MET A 4 -1.67 -53.16 -56.60
CA MET A 4 -0.26 -52.72 -56.58
C MET A 4 -0.07 -51.20 -56.75
N ASN A 5 -1.08 -50.51 -57.34
CA ASN A 5 -0.99 -49.06 -57.54
C ASN A 5 -1.37 -48.23 -56.30
N THR A 6 -2.20 -48.77 -55.41
CA THR A 6 -2.61 -48.07 -54.19
C THR A 6 -1.47 -48.00 -53.15
N ILE A 7 -0.57 -48.98 -53.14
CA ILE A 7 0.59 -49.03 -52.24
C ILE A 7 1.68 -48.03 -52.69
N LYS A 8 1.85 -47.78 -54.00
CA LYS A 8 2.82 -46.85 -54.53
C LYS A 8 2.47 -45.37 -54.20
N TYR A 9 1.18 -45.05 -54.23
CA TYR A 9 0.72 -43.69 -53.86
C TYR A 9 0.70 -43.44 -52.36
N GLY A 10 0.48 -44.48 -51.55
CA GLY A 10 0.57 -44.40 -50.09
C GLY A 10 1.99 -44.15 -49.58
N PHE A 11 2.99 -44.77 -50.20
CA PHE A 11 4.40 -44.53 -49.84
C PHE A 11 4.91 -43.18 -50.33
N LEU A 12 4.40 -42.65 -51.45
CA LEU A 12 4.81 -41.34 -51.97
C LEU A 12 4.20 -40.21 -51.11
N SER A 13 2.97 -40.37 -50.63
CA SER A 13 2.35 -39.40 -49.73
C SER A 13 2.97 -39.40 -48.34
N LEU A 14 3.41 -40.55 -47.84
CA LEU A 14 4.10 -40.64 -46.55
C LEU A 14 5.52 -40.06 -46.63
N ALA A 15 6.23 -40.25 -47.76
CA ALA A 15 7.55 -39.66 -47.99
C ALA A 15 7.50 -38.13 -48.14
N VAL A 16 6.45 -37.59 -48.80
CA VAL A 16 6.25 -36.13 -48.94
C VAL A 16 5.85 -35.52 -47.61
N CYS A 17 5.01 -36.16 -46.79
CA CYS A 17 4.69 -35.69 -45.45
C CYS A 17 5.89 -35.75 -44.48
N SER A 18 6.75 -36.77 -44.57
CA SER A 18 7.94 -36.85 -43.73
C SER A 18 9.01 -35.82 -44.11
N VAL A 19 9.12 -35.41 -45.39
CA VAL A 19 10.05 -34.35 -45.82
C VAL A 19 9.53 -32.98 -45.42
N LEU A 20 8.19 -32.77 -45.35
CA LEU A 20 7.62 -31.50 -44.87
C LEU A 20 7.74 -31.32 -43.34
N PHE A 21 7.94 -32.37 -42.56
CA PHE A 21 8.21 -32.26 -41.13
C PHE A 21 9.67 -32.03 -40.77
N LEU A 22 10.59 -32.17 -41.70
CA LEU A 22 12.03 -31.96 -41.47
C LEU A 22 12.52 -30.57 -41.89
N THR A 23 11.63 -29.73 -42.44
CA THR A 23 11.96 -28.30 -42.74
C THR A 23 11.24 -27.32 -41.77
N SER A 24 10.75 -27.81 -40.64
CA SER A 24 10.18 -26.96 -39.61
C SER A 24 11.29 -26.53 -38.66
N CYS A 25 11.68 -25.29 -38.81
CA CYS A 25 12.36 -24.44 -37.84
C CYS A 25 13.76 -24.88 -37.39
N GLU A 26 14.75 -24.69 -38.23
CA GLU A 26 15.97 -24.06 -37.80
C GLU A 26 15.98 -22.60 -38.32
N GLU A 27 14.99 -21.81 -37.95
CA GLU A 27 15.26 -20.41 -37.72
C GLU A 27 15.85 -20.35 -36.31
N ASP A 28 17.14 -20.35 -36.19
CA ASP A 28 17.83 -19.77 -35.06
C ASP A 28 17.19 -18.41 -34.85
N ILE A 29 16.32 -18.30 -33.86
CA ILE A 29 15.90 -17.00 -33.32
C ILE A 29 17.17 -16.45 -32.70
N ASN A 30 17.93 -15.73 -33.50
CA ASN A 30 19.15 -15.04 -33.10
C ASN A 30 18.73 -13.83 -32.27
N VAL A 31 18.12 -14.12 -31.09
CA VAL A 31 17.75 -13.12 -30.11
C VAL A 31 19.04 -12.56 -29.56
N GLY A 32 19.49 -11.46 -30.13
CA GLY A 32 20.56 -10.65 -29.58
C GLY A 32 21.89 -10.65 -30.33
N SER A 33 22.07 -11.40 -31.44
CA SER A 33 23.36 -11.41 -32.16
C SER A 33 23.69 -10.13 -32.91
N ASN A 34 22.77 -9.19 -33.03
CA ASN A 34 22.98 -7.90 -33.68
C ASN A 34 22.85 -6.70 -32.75
N VAL A 35 22.72 -6.92 -31.45
CA VAL A 35 22.84 -5.83 -30.48
C VAL A 35 24.32 -5.59 -30.26
N ASP A 36 24.83 -4.44 -30.68
CA ASP A 36 26.18 -4.02 -30.32
C ASP A 36 26.21 -3.75 -28.82
N GLU A 37 26.63 -4.74 -28.06
CA GLU A 37 26.79 -4.64 -26.60
C GLU A 37 28.09 -3.92 -26.22
N THR A 38 28.98 -3.63 -27.20
CA THR A 38 30.28 -2.99 -26.98
C THR A 38 30.16 -1.70 -26.16
N PRO A 39 29.17 -0.81 -26.39
CA PRO A 39 28.99 0.37 -25.58
C PRO A 39 28.64 0.06 -24.12
N TYR A 40 28.09 -1.13 -23.85
CA TYR A 40 27.65 -1.54 -22.49
C TYR A 40 28.72 -2.44 -21.83
N LEU A 41 29.42 -3.26 -22.58
CA LEU A 41 30.49 -4.13 -22.07
C LEU A 41 31.73 -3.35 -21.62
N GLY A 42 31.97 -2.18 -22.19
CA GLY A 42 33.06 -1.28 -21.84
C GLY A 42 32.77 -0.30 -20.69
N ALA A 43 31.54 -0.25 -20.16
CA ALA A 43 31.20 0.68 -19.09
C ALA A 43 31.85 0.24 -17.78
N THR A 44 33.05 0.72 -17.53
CA THR A 44 33.78 0.53 -16.25
C THR A 44 33.19 1.40 -15.13
N GLN A 45 32.47 2.47 -15.50
CA GLN A 45 31.91 3.46 -14.59
C GLN A 45 30.67 2.95 -13.85
N LEU A 46 30.58 3.31 -12.58
CA LEU A 46 29.42 3.09 -11.70
C LEU A 46 28.59 4.36 -11.72
N ASN A 47 27.44 4.36 -12.41
CA ASN A 47 26.57 5.52 -12.42
C ASN A 47 25.75 5.56 -11.14
N GLY A 48 25.89 6.64 -10.38
CA GLY A 48 25.15 6.89 -9.15
C GLY A 48 23.80 7.54 -9.42
N LEU A 49 22.80 7.21 -8.62
CA LEU A 49 21.42 7.73 -8.68
C LEU A 49 20.87 7.92 -7.28
N LEU A 50 20.35 9.13 -6.98
CA LEU A 50 19.68 9.44 -5.72
C LEU A 50 18.18 9.53 -5.94
N LEU A 51 17.41 8.78 -5.14
CA LEU A 51 15.95 8.65 -5.29
C LEU A 51 15.24 8.68 -3.93
N ASP A 52 13.99 9.08 -3.93
CA ASP A 52 13.03 8.79 -2.86
C ASP A 52 12.76 7.29 -2.82
N GLU A 53 12.92 6.67 -1.65
CA GLU A 53 12.78 5.22 -1.48
C GLU A 53 11.35 4.75 -1.76
N SER A 54 10.34 5.56 -1.42
CA SER A 54 8.92 5.18 -1.53
C SER A 54 8.39 5.29 -2.95
N THR A 55 8.89 6.27 -3.73
CA THR A 55 8.36 6.59 -5.06
C THR A 55 9.28 6.15 -6.19
N ASN A 56 10.56 5.87 -5.90
CA ASN A 56 11.64 5.65 -6.87
C ASN A 56 11.81 6.81 -7.86
N LYS A 57 11.50 8.04 -7.42
CA LYS A 57 11.63 9.27 -8.23
C LYS A 57 12.71 10.16 -7.64
N ASN A 58 13.29 10.99 -8.48
CA ASN A 58 14.27 12.01 -8.06
C ASN A 58 13.60 13.34 -7.64
N ASN A 59 12.29 13.36 -7.49
CA ASN A 59 11.52 14.44 -6.89
C ASN A 59 10.35 13.89 -6.07
N SER A 60 10.00 14.59 -4.99
CA SER A 60 8.86 14.25 -4.14
C SER A 60 8.25 15.51 -3.55
N VAL A 61 6.92 15.53 -3.42
CA VAL A 61 6.21 16.59 -2.71
C VAL A 61 6.03 16.17 -1.26
N VAL A 62 6.47 17.03 -0.35
CA VAL A 62 6.33 16.88 1.10
C VAL A 62 5.25 17.84 1.59
N GLU A 63 4.17 17.32 2.15
CA GLU A 63 3.20 18.10 2.90
C GLU A 63 3.55 18.03 4.38
N LEU A 64 4.11 19.10 4.91
CA LEU A 64 4.50 19.22 6.31
C LEU A 64 3.24 19.51 7.15
N ARG A 65 2.63 18.46 7.70
CA ARG A 65 1.36 18.53 8.46
C ARG A 65 1.56 18.62 9.96
N ASP A 66 2.80 18.47 10.42
CA ASP A 66 3.25 18.61 11.81
C ASP A 66 4.52 19.47 11.84
N THR A 67 5.08 19.68 13.01
CA THR A 67 6.35 20.38 13.20
C THR A 67 7.54 19.66 12.55
N GLU A 68 7.43 18.35 12.35
CA GLU A 68 8.48 17.52 11.77
C GLU A 68 7.91 16.52 10.76
N TYR A 69 8.64 16.27 9.69
CA TYR A 69 8.36 15.23 8.70
C TYR A 69 9.63 14.46 8.40
N SER A 70 9.53 13.15 8.23
CA SER A 70 10.66 12.32 7.82
C SER A 70 10.32 11.52 6.58
N THR A 71 11.25 11.46 5.63
CA THR A 71 11.22 10.55 4.49
C THR A 71 12.54 9.80 4.40
N ASN A 72 12.58 8.78 3.57
CA ASN A 72 13.79 8.02 3.28
C ASN A 72 14.23 8.25 1.84
N VAL A 73 15.52 8.40 1.65
CA VAL A 73 16.15 8.43 0.33
C VAL A 73 17.10 7.24 0.21
N ILE A 74 17.34 6.82 -1.03
CA ILE A 74 18.24 5.72 -1.34
C ILE A 74 19.21 6.15 -2.43
N PHE A 75 20.49 5.88 -2.22
CA PHE A 75 21.49 5.99 -3.27
C PHE A 75 21.71 4.63 -3.90
N SER A 76 21.71 4.56 -5.21
CA SER A 76 21.89 3.32 -5.97
C SER A 76 22.95 3.48 -7.04
N LEU A 77 23.64 2.39 -7.36
CA LEU A 77 24.59 2.28 -8.47
C LEU A 77 23.97 1.51 -9.63
N SER A 78 24.36 1.83 -10.86
CA SER A 78 23.90 1.14 -12.06
C SER A 78 24.26 -0.35 -12.07
N LYS A 79 25.35 -0.73 -11.40
CA LYS A 79 25.84 -2.12 -11.24
C LYS A 79 26.49 -2.33 -9.90
N LEU A 80 26.74 -3.60 -9.52
CA LEU A 80 27.42 -3.97 -8.27
C LEU A 80 28.87 -3.49 -8.28
N PRO A 81 29.32 -2.78 -7.23
CA PRO A 81 30.72 -2.39 -7.07
C PRO A 81 31.55 -3.58 -6.61
N GLN A 82 32.81 -3.65 -7.03
CA GLN A 82 33.75 -4.69 -6.58
C GLN A 82 34.54 -4.31 -5.33
N LYS A 83 34.45 -3.07 -4.90
CA LYS A 83 35.06 -2.53 -3.67
C LYS A 83 34.09 -1.56 -3.01
N GLY A 84 34.31 -1.28 -1.73
CA GLY A 84 33.52 -0.30 -1.00
C GLY A 84 33.46 1.05 -1.70
N VAL A 85 32.28 1.69 -1.67
CA VAL A 85 32.03 3.00 -2.28
C VAL A 85 31.62 3.98 -1.19
N ASP A 86 32.41 5.01 -0.99
CA ASP A 86 32.06 6.11 -0.10
C ASP A 86 31.03 7.01 -0.77
N VAL A 87 29.93 7.28 -0.06
CA VAL A 87 28.83 8.12 -0.55
C VAL A 87 28.57 9.23 0.46
N LYS A 88 28.42 10.45 -0.04
CA LYS A 88 27.93 11.58 0.75
C LYS A 88 26.66 12.16 0.15
N ILE A 89 25.63 12.27 0.98
CA ILE A 89 24.38 12.92 0.66
C ILE A 89 24.33 14.23 1.45
N ALA A 90 24.07 15.35 0.78
CA ALA A 90 24.03 16.68 1.40
C ALA A 90 22.96 17.55 0.74
N VAL A 91 22.62 18.68 1.35
CA VAL A 91 21.83 19.74 0.71
C VAL A 91 22.74 20.52 -0.25
N ASP A 92 22.31 20.71 -1.48
CA ASP A 92 22.96 21.56 -2.49
C ASP A 92 22.12 22.81 -2.72
N GLU A 93 22.39 23.85 -1.97
CA GLU A 93 21.65 25.14 -2.05
C GLU A 93 21.70 25.75 -3.44
N ALA A 94 22.82 25.60 -4.17
CA ALA A 94 23.01 26.18 -5.47
C ALA A 94 22.11 25.56 -6.56
N TYR A 95 21.75 24.28 -6.40
CA TYR A 95 20.90 23.59 -7.36
C TYR A 95 19.47 24.14 -7.41
N LYS A 96 19.02 24.89 -6.39
CA LYS A 96 17.72 25.57 -6.39
C LYS A 96 17.54 26.45 -7.63
N ASP A 97 18.55 27.23 -8.00
CA ASP A 97 18.46 28.16 -9.16
C ASP A 97 18.39 27.36 -10.48
N THR A 98 19.17 26.30 -10.59
CA THR A 98 19.13 25.37 -11.74
C THR A 98 17.74 24.72 -11.86
N TYR A 99 17.20 24.21 -10.75
CA TYR A 99 15.88 23.59 -10.74
C TYR A 99 14.78 24.57 -11.15
N ASN A 100 14.77 25.77 -10.56
CA ASN A 100 13.80 26.81 -10.89
C ASN A 100 13.87 27.21 -12.38
N ALA A 101 15.07 27.33 -12.93
CA ALA A 101 15.27 27.67 -14.36
C ALA A 101 14.72 26.57 -15.27
N ILE A 102 14.99 25.29 -14.96
CA ILE A 102 14.54 24.14 -15.77
C ILE A 102 13.01 24.01 -15.75
N HIS A 103 12.39 24.21 -14.58
CA HIS A 103 10.95 23.98 -14.37
C HIS A 103 10.11 25.26 -14.47
N ASN A 104 10.73 26.42 -14.75
CA ASN A 104 10.08 27.72 -14.79
C ASN A 104 9.28 28.01 -13.51
N THR A 105 9.94 27.81 -12.36
CA THR A 105 9.42 28.03 -11.00
C THR A 105 10.24 29.08 -10.26
N ASP A 106 9.75 29.53 -9.11
CA ASP A 106 10.38 30.52 -8.22
C ASP A 106 10.46 30.03 -6.76
N PHE A 107 10.61 28.73 -6.57
CA PHE A 107 10.65 28.14 -5.24
C PHE A 107 11.80 28.70 -4.41
N GLU A 108 11.50 29.06 -3.16
CA GLU A 108 12.51 29.47 -2.17
C GLU A 108 13.16 28.27 -1.51
N LEU A 109 14.42 28.43 -1.11
CA LEU A 109 15.16 27.40 -0.41
C LEU A 109 14.54 27.15 0.98
N PHE A 110 14.29 25.89 1.30
CA PHE A 110 13.98 25.47 2.68
C PHE A 110 15.26 25.62 3.52
N PRO A 111 15.22 26.24 4.74
CA PRO A 111 16.43 26.49 5.50
C PRO A 111 17.23 25.22 5.80
N VAL A 112 18.50 25.18 5.45
CA VAL A 112 19.37 24.00 5.61
C VAL A 112 19.49 23.58 7.07
N ALA A 113 19.45 24.54 8.00
CA ALA A 113 19.47 24.24 9.44
C ALA A 113 18.26 23.42 9.91
N ASN A 114 17.17 23.39 9.13
CA ASN A 114 15.96 22.63 9.40
C ASN A 114 15.91 21.30 8.64
N VAL A 115 17.00 20.91 7.95
CA VAL A 115 17.15 19.62 7.25
C VAL A 115 18.18 18.79 7.97
N LYS A 116 17.77 17.60 8.45
CA LYS A 116 18.68 16.64 9.08
C LYS A 116 18.76 15.39 8.25
N ILE A 117 19.95 15.00 7.84
CA ILE A 117 20.23 13.73 7.14
C ILE A 117 20.88 12.77 8.13
N ALA A 118 20.40 11.53 8.18
CA ALA A 118 20.96 10.52 9.07
C ALA A 118 22.47 10.32 8.82
N HIS A 119 23.21 10.05 9.86
CA HIS A 119 24.68 9.86 9.84
C HIS A 119 25.44 10.99 9.15
N ASP A 120 24.96 12.25 9.28
CA ASP A 120 25.50 13.43 8.61
C ASP A 120 25.68 13.26 7.09
N GLY A 121 24.86 12.35 6.51
CA GLY A 121 24.85 12.02 5.08
C GLY A 121 26.04 11.17 4.61
N ILE A 122 26.82 10.56 5.52
CA ILE A 122 28.00 9.77 5.16
C ILE A 122 27.66 8.28 5.24
N PHE A 123 27.86 7.56 4.14
CA PHE A 123 27.57 6.14 4.00
C PHE A 123 28.71 5.43 3.29
N LEU A 124 28.93 4.17 3.69
CA LEU A 124 29.79 3.23 2.97
C LEU A 124 28.90 2.15 2.36
N LEU A 125 28.89 2.07 1.03
CA LEU A 125 28.28 0.97 0.31
C LEU A 125 29.26 -0.18 0.26
N ALA A 126 28.90 -1.33 0.81
CA ALA A 126 29.79 -2.49 0.85
C ALA A 126 30.00 -3.08 -0.56
N PRO A 127 31.09 -3.85 -0.78
CA PRO A 127 31.23 -4.66 -1.99
C PRO A 127 30.01 -5.56 -2.16
N ASP A 128 29.56 -5.74 -3.38
CA ASP A 128 28.38 -6.54 -3.76
C ASP A 128 27.03 -5.98 -3.29
N GLU A 129 27.00 -4.77 -2.73
CA GLU A 129 25.74 -4.02 -2.48
C GLU A 129 25.53 -2.98 -3.58
N LYS A 130 24.32 -2.95 -4.14
CA LYS A 130 23.97 -2.03 -5.22
C LYS A 130 23.40 -0.70 -4.71
N SER A 131 22.90 -0.68 -3.50
CA SER A 131 22.22 0.49 -2.91
C SER A 131 22.60 0.67 -1.46
N THR A 132 22.56 1.91 -0.97
CA THR A 132 22.67 2.18 0.48
C THR A 132 21.47 1.60 1.23
N PRO A 133 21.56 1.38 2.53
CA PRO A 133 20.37 1.30 3.38
C PRO A 133 19.50 2.55 3.22
N SER A 134 18.26 2.49 3.68
CA SER A 134 17.36 3.65 3.78
C SER A 134 18.03 4.79 4.57
N VAL A 135 18.16 5.94 3.94
CA VAL A 135 18.75 7.14 4.52
C VAL A 135 17.63 8.09 4.94
N LYS A 136 17.42 8.20 6.25
CA LYS A 136 16.38 9.08 6.80
C LYS A 136 16.76 10.54 6.60
N VAL A 137 15.84 11.32 6.00
CA VAL A 137 15.88 12.77 5.90
C VAL A 137 14.72 13.34 6.71
N THR A 138 15.03 14.20 7.68
CA THR A 138 14.05 14.83 8.54
C THR A 138 14.02 16.33 8.24
N LEU A 139 12.81 16.87 8.06
CA LEU A 139 12.53 18.28 7.83
C LEU A 139 11.78 18.81 9.04
N THR A 140 12.26 19.90 9.62
CA THR A 140 11.60 20.57 10.75
C THR A 140 11.05 21.92 10.28
N ALA A 141 9.79 22.21 10.58
CA ALA A 141 9.19 23.49 10.27
C ALA A 141 10.03 24.66 10.84
N PHE A 142 10.09 25.77 10.14
CA PHE A 142 10.79 26.96 10.60
C PHE A 142 9.81 28.11 10.85
N ASP A 143 10.23 29.09 11.64
CA ASP A 143 9.44 30.28 11.94
C ASP A 143 9.30 31.15 10.68
N GLY A 144 8.06 31.54 10.36
CA GLY A 144 7.76 32.31 9.16
C GLY A 144 7.52 31.50 7.90
N MET A 145 7.41 30.17 8.01
CA MET A 145 6.96 29.33 6.90
C MET A 145 5.53 29.71 6.50
N GLU A 146 5.31 30.01 5.20
CA GLU A 146 4.06 30.53 4.68
C GLU A 146 3.17 29.41 4.13
N GLU A 147 1.90 29.36 4.57
CA GLU A 147 0.90 28.44 4.06
C GLU A 147 0.68 28.63 2.54
N GLY A 148 0.61 27.52 1.80
CA GLY A 148 0.43 27.54 0.34
C GLY A 148 1.70 27.82 -0.47
N LYS A 149 2.78 28.28 0.15
CA LYS A 149 4.08 28.43 -0.50
C LYS A 149 4.80 27.11 -0.61
N THR A 150 5.51 26.92 -1.70
CA THR A 150 6.37 25.75 -1.90
C THR A 150 7.83 26.15 -1.70
N TYR A 151 8.51 25.40 -0.85
CA TYR A 151 9.95 25.50 -0.60
C TYR A 151 10.65 24.31 -1.23
N ILE A 152 11.93 24.47 -1.60
CA ILE A 152 12.72 23.41 -2.21
C ILE A 152 13.87 22.98 -1.29
N VAL A 153 14.05 21.65 -1.14
CA VAL A 153 15.23 21.03 -0.54
C VAL A 153 15.93 20.22 -1.62
N PRO A 154 16.95 20.77 -2.27
CA PRO A 154 17.75 20.00 -3.21
C PRO A 154 18.75 19.15 -2.44
N LEU A 155 18.66 17.83 -2.56
CA LEU A 155 19.65 16.89 -2.07
C LEU A 155 20.58 16.48 -3.20
N THR A 156 21.86 16.32 -2.90
CA THR A 156 22.85 15.81 -3.85
C THR A 156 23.60 14.63 -3.28
N ALA A 157 23.91 13.65 -4.12
CA ALA A 157 24.83 12.57 -3.81
C ALA A 157 26.18 12.79 -4.50
N SER A 158 27.26 12.55 -3.77
CA SER A 158 28.62 12.59 -4.30
C SER A 158 29.44 11.41 -3.80
N SER A 159 30.48 11.04 -4.53
CA SER A 159 31.41 9.99 -4.12
C SER A 159 32.84 10.34 -4.52
N PRO A 160 33.84 10.24 -3.61
CA PRO A 160 35.24 10.35 -3.94
C PRO A 160 35.83 9.06 -4.54
N THR A 161 35.02 7.98 -4.55
CA THR A 161 35.48 6.67 -5.04
C THR A 161 35.68 6.70 -6.55
N GLU A 162 36.87 6.34 -6.99
CA GLU A 162 37.24 6.29 -8.42
C GLU A 162 36.29 5.37 -9.22
N GLY A 163 35.84 5.83 -10.37
CA GLY A 163 34.93 5.09 -11.27
C GLY A 163 33.44 5.33 -10.96
N VAL A 164 33.08 6.04 -9.89
CA VAL A 164 31.72 6.49 -9.63
C VAL A 164 31.49 7.81 -10.38
N THR A 165 30.41 7.85 -11.17
CA THR A 165 30.06 9.00 -11.98
C THR A 165 28.59 9.39 -11.76
N PHE A 166 28.29 10.65 -12.03
CA PHE A 166 26.95 11.21 -11.92
C PHE A 166 26.66 12.07 -13.16
N THR A 167 25.42 12.08 -13.58
CA THR A 167 24.86 13.20 -14.35
C THR A 167 24.28 14.21 -13.37
N GLU A 168 24.04 15.42 -13.81
CA GLU A 168 23.42 16.47 -12.97
C GLU A 168 22.07 16.00 -12.41
N THR A 169 21.23 15.38 -13.23
CA THR A 169 19.92 14.86 -12.83
C THR A 169 19.99 13.61 -11.96
N SER A 170 21.01 12.78 -12.10
CA SER A 170 21.14 11.55 -11.29
C SER A 170 21.77 11.82 -9.93
N ALA A 171 22.60 12.86 -9.83
CA ALA A 171 23.17 13.29 -8.56
C ALA A 171 22.15 13.95 -7.64
N HIS A 172 21.09 14.55 -8.18
CA HIS A 172 20.15 15.37 -7.42
C HIS A 172 18.80 14.68 -7.24
N MET A 173 18.26 14.87 -6.06
CA MET A 173 16.87 14.61 -5.70
C MET A 173 16.28 15.85 -5.03
N VAL A 174 15.04 16.19 -5.36
CA VAL A 174 14.40 17.40 -4.86
C VAL A 174 13.17 17.05 -4.02
N LEU A 175 13.11 17.60 -2.80
CA LEU A 175 11.91 17.62 -1.99
C LEU A 175 11.23 19.00 -2.13
N LEU A 176 9.99 19.01 -2.60
CA LEU A 176 9.14 20.21 -2.67
C LEU A 176 8.25 20.24 -1.42
N VAL A 177 8.55 21.18 -0.51
CA VAL A 177 7.96 21.22 0.83
C VAL A 177 6.86 22.28 0.89
N LYS A 178 5.67 21.89 1.32
CA LYS A 178 4.53 22.78 1.56
C LYS A 178 4.15 22.79 3.03
N ASP A 179 3.84 23.96 3.58
CA ASP A 179 3.26 24.07 4.91
C ASP A 179 1.78 23.67 4.88
N CYS A 180 1.48 22.56 5.53
CA CYS A 180 0.13 22.02 5.66
C CYS A 180 -0.27 21.84 7.14
N ARG A 181 0.43 22.48 8.08
CA ARG A 181 0.20 22.31 9.53
C ARG A 181 -1.18 22.79 9.98
N ASN A 182 -1.74 23.76 9.30
CA ASN A 182 -3.09 24.25 9.55
C ASN A 182 -4.17 23.47 8.78
N MET A 183 -3.77 22.54 7.91
CA MET A 183 -4.73 21.70 7.18
C MET A 183 -5.29 20.60 8.09
N PRO A 184 -6.52 20.16 7.83
CA PRO A 184 -7.11 19.03 8.58
C PRO A 184 -6.21 17.80 8.56
N ASN A 185 -6.16 17.08 9.68
CA ASN A 185 -5.47 15.81 9.85
C ASN A 185 -6.31 14.85 10.69
N THR A 186 -5.88 13.59 10.87
CA THR A 186 -6.61 12.57 11.62
C THR A 186 -6.32 12.55 13.11
N PHE A 187 -5.29 13.25 13.61
CA PHE A 187 -4.87 13.16 15.00
C PHE A 187 -5.88 13.84 15.96
N LYS A 188 -6.58 13.04 16.73
CA LYS A 188 -7.62 13.43 17.71
C LYS A 188 -7.14 13.36 19.17
N GLY A 189 -5.82 13.22 19.36
CA GLY A 189 -5.19 13.09 20.69
C GLY A 189 -4.73 11.67 20.99
N GLU A 190 -3.80 11.57 21.96
CA GLU A 190 -3.26 10.28 22.40
C GLU A 190 -4.36 9.36 22.94
N GLY A 191 -4.41 8.12 22.42
CA GLY A 191 -5.37 7.11 22.82
C GLY A 191 -6.80 7.33 22.34
N ALA A 192 -7.04 8.29 21.45
CA ALA A 192 -8.33 8.45 20.80
C ALA A 192 -8.72 7.19 20.03
N VAL A 193 -10.02 6.91 19.97
CA VAL A 193 -10.56 5.77 19.21
C VAL A 193 -10.34 6.01 17.72
N THR A 194 -9.87 5.00 17.01
CA THR A 194 -9.64 5.01 15.56
C THR A 194 -10.92 4.63 14.81
N ASN A 195 -11.41 5.49 13.93
CA ASN A 195 -12.56 5.20 13.08
C ASN A 195 -12.10 4.57 11.76
N VAL A 196 -12.56 3.35 11.50
CA VAL A 196 -12.23 2.56 10.31
C VAL A 196 -13.43 2.57 9.36
N LEU A 197 -13.25 3.09 8.16
CA LEU A 197 -14.27 3.09 7.10
C LEU A 197 -13.96 1.97 6.11
N TYR A 198 -14.78 0.92 6.10
CA TYR A 198 -14.82 -0.06 5.01
C TYR A 198 -15.61 0.54 3.86
N PHE A 199 -14.92 0.78 2.79
CA PHE A 199 -15.40 1.58 1.68
C PHE A 199 -15.84 0.70 0.51
N GLU A 200 -17.13 0.75 0.16
CA GLU A 200 -17.66 -0.04 -0.98
C GLU A 200 -17.15 0.55 -2.30
N VAL A 201 -16.06 -0.01 -2.81
CA VAL A 201 -15.37 0.50 -3.99
C VAL A 201 -16.19 0.39 -5.28
N ASN A 202 -17.21 -0.48 -5.30
CA ASN A 202 -18.06 -0.65 -6.47
C ASN A 202 -19.04 0.52 -6.64
N ASP A 203 -19.37 1.22 -5.57
CA ASP A 203 -20.44 2.21 -5.54
C ASP A 203 -19.96 3.65 -5.46
N THR A 204 -18.92 3.93 -4.66
CA THR A 204 -18.58 5.31 -4.31
C THR A 204 -17.09 5.61 -4.43
N ASN A 205 -16.68 6.84 -4.12
CA ASN A 205 -15.32 7.36 -4.25
C ASN A 205 -14.67 7.51 -2.88
N PRO A 206 -13.49 6.91 -2.60
CA PRO A 206 -12.84 6.98 -1.30
C PRO A 206 -12.50 8.40 -0.84
N LEU A 207 -12.33 9.36 -1.75
CA LEU A 207 -12.10 10.77 -1.40
C LEU A 207 -13.25 11.37 -0.58
N ASN A 208 -14.44 10.78 -0.60
CA ASN A 208 -15.56 11.22 0.24
C ASN A 208 -15.27 11.10 1.75
N ALA A 209 -14.31 10.29 2.16
CA ALA A 209 -13.85 10.25 3.56
C ALA A 209 -13.25 11.59 4.04
N LEU A 210 -12.68 12.39 3.12
CA LEU A 210 -12.12 13.72 3.40
C LEU A 210 -13.18 14.79 3.70
N GLU A 211 -14.45 14.53 3.44
CA GLU A 211 -15.53 15.49 3.70
C GLU A 211 -16.05 15.42 5.14
N PHE A 212 -15.61 14.43 5.93
CA PHE A 212 -16.06 14.22 7.31
C PHE A 212 -15.06 14.81 8.30
N LEU A 213 -15.37 16.00 8.81
CA LEU A 213 -14.54 16.75 9.75
C LEU A 213 -15.25 16.90 11.11
N THR A 214 -14.50 16.82 12.20
CA THR A 214 -14.95 17.26 13.52
C THR A 214 -14.91 18.78 13.62
N ALA A 215 -15.55 19.34 14.64
CA ALA A 215 -15.57 20.79 14.88
C ALA A 215 -14.17 21.39 15.10
N SER A 216 -13.22 20.61 15.62
CA SER A 216 -11.81 21.01 15.75
C SER A 216 -11.01 20.89 14.44
N GLY A 217 -11.65 20.54 13.32
CA GLY A 217 -11.00 20.42 12.02
C GLY A 217 -10.19 19.14 11.84
N LYS A 218 -10.50 18.07 12.60
CA LYS A 218 -9.88 16.75 12.42
C LYS A 218 -10.73 15.88 11.50
N TYR A 219 -10.10 15.05 10.68
CA TYR A 219 -10.86 14.07 9.91
C TYR A 219 -11.48 13.02 10.83
N PHE A 220 -12.76 12.74 10.62
CA PHE A 220 -13.50 11.77 11.42
C PHE A 220 -13.00 10.36 11.20
N PHE A 221 -12.74 9.97 9.94
CA PHE A 221 -12.18 8.67 9.59
C PHE A 221 -10.66 8.68 9.65
N ASP A 222 -10.07 7.61 10.20
CA ASP A 222 -8.63 7.42 10.35
C ASP A 222 -8.08 6.37 9.39
N HIS A 223 -8.84 5.30 9.16
CA HIS A 223 -8.50 4.26 8.19
C HIS A 223 -9.58 4.19 7.11
N VAL A 224 -9.14 4.01 5.86
CA VAL A 224 -9.99 3.71 4.71
C VAL A 224 -9.60 2.34 4.19
N VAL A 225 -10.51 1.38 4.32
CA VAL A 225 -10.33 0.00 3.87
C VAL A 225 -11.06 -0.16 2.55
N LEU A 226 -10.32 -0.44 1.48
CA LEU A 226 -10.87 -0.67 0.14
C LEU A 226 -11.55 -2.03 0.10
N PHE A 227 -12.87 -2.07 0.09
CA PHE A 227 -13.67 -3.29 0.13
C PHE A 227 -14.27 -3.57 -1.26
N ALA A 228 -13.82 -4.62 -1.98
CA ALA A 228 -12.69 -5.47 -1.64
C ALA A 228 -11.99 -5.99 -2.89
N ALA A 229 -10.73 -6.37 -2.76
CA ALA A 229 -10.07 -7.30 -3.66
C ALA A 229 -10.41 -8.75 -3.25
N ASN A 230 -10.11 -9.73 -4.10
CA ASN A 230 -10.47 -11.11 -3.86
C ASN A 230 -9.25 -12.03 -3.84
N ILE A 231 -9.34 -13.10 -3.05
CA ILE A 231 -8.40 -14.21 -3.09
C ILE A 231 -8.91 -15.27 -4.08
N ASN A 232 -8.07 -15.71 -5.01
CA ASN A 232 -8.41 -16.73 -6.01
C ASN A 232 -7.29 -17.73 -6.23
N TRP A 233 -7.66 -18.90 -6.75
CA TRP A 233 -6.75 -19.92 -7.22
C TRP A 233 -6.57 -19.84 -8.74
N ASN A 234 -5.33 -19.88 -9.21
CA ASN A 234 -5.00 -19.98 -10.63
C ASN A 234 -4.45 -21.38 -10.95
N SER A 235 -5.25 -22.21 -11.63
CA SER A 235 -4.89 -23.58 -11.99
C SER A 235 -3.79 -23.67 -13.07
N VAL A 236 -3.56 -22.61 -13.84
CA VAL A 236 -2.51 -22.58 -14.87
C VAL A 236 -1.13 -22.35 -14.25
N THR A 237 -1.07 -21.40 -13.32
CA THR A 237 0.19 -21.07 -12.61
C THR A 237 0.39 -21.87 -11.34
N ASN A 238 -0.62 -22.65 -10.91
CA ASN A 238 -0.67 -23.35 -9.63
C ASN A 238 -0.33 -22.43 -8.45
N ARG A 239 -1.00 -21.29 -8.35
CA ARG A 239 -0.79 -20.30 -7.28
C ARG A 239 -2.10 -19.70 -6.79
N VAL A 240 -2.11 -19.35 -5.53
CA VAL A 240 -3.05 -18.40 -4.96
C VAL A 240 -2.63 -17.00 -5.37
N TYR A 241 -3.57 -16.13 -5.69
CA TYR A 241 -3.27 -14.76 -6.12
C TYR A 241 -4.35 -13.77 -5.69
N LEU A 242 -3.98 -12.49 -5.61
CA LEU A 242 -4.90 -11.39 -5.37
C LEU A 242 -5.55 -10.96 -6.69
N LYS A 243 -6.86 -11.10 -6.77
CA LYS A 243 -7.66 -10.69 -7.92
C LYS A 243 -8.36 -9.37 -7.61
N ASN A 244 -8.01 -8.34 -8.33
CA ASN A 244 -8.74 -7.09 -8.27
C ASN A 244 -9.93 -7.13 -9.25
N ASN A 245 -11.09 -6.65 -8.81
CA ASN A 245 -12.12 -6.26 -9.74
C ASN A 245 -11.73 -4.94 -10.42
N GLU A 246 -12.49 -4.52 -11.44
CA GLU A 246 -12.19 -3.32 -12.22
C GLU A 246 -12.16 -2.04 -11.38
N ASN A 247 -12.97 -1.96 -10.31
CA ASN A 247 -13.04 -0.77 -9.44
C ASN A 247 -11.82 -0.70 -8.50
N VAL A 248 -11.40 -1.81 -7.90
CA VAL A 248 -10.16 -1.87 -7.11
C VAL A 248 -8.97 -1.55 -8.00
N GLN A 249 -8.88 -2.18 -9.19
CA GLN A 249 -7.78 -1.94 -10.12
C GLN A 249 -7.73 -0.48 -10.57
N PHE A 250 -8.89 0.13 -10.87
CA PHE A 250 -8.97 1.55 -11.21
C PHE A 250 -8.38 2.44 -10.10
N LEU A 251 -8.69 2.17 -8.83
CA LEU A 251 -8.16 2.95 -7.71
C LEU A 251 -6.64 2.76 -7.54
N LEU A 252 -6.14 1.54 -7.77
CA LEU A 252 -4.71 1.26 -7.70
C LEU A 252 -3.94 1.90 -8.86
N ASP A 253 -4.48 1.84 -10.09
CA ASP A 253 -3.87 2.46 -11.27
C ASP A 253 -3.86 4.00 -11.17
N ASN A 254 -4.86 4.57 -10.50
CA ASN A 254 -4.98 6.00 -10.26
C ASN A 254 -4.64 6.39 -8.81
N ASN A 255 -3.75 5.63 -8.18
CA ASN A 255 -3.39 5.72 -6.77
C ASN A 255 -3.02 7.15 -6.33
N GLU A 256 -2.19 7.85 -7.10
CA GLU A 256 -1.75 9.22 -6.80
C GLU A 256 -2.92 10.21 -6.68
N GLN A 257 -4.03 9.95 -7.38
CA GLN A 257 -5.17 10.84 -7.43
C GLN A 257 -6.26 10.48 -6.42
N TYR A 258 -6.42 9.19 -6.08
CA TYR A 258 -7.54 8.73 -5.25
C TYR A 258 -7.12 8.22 -3.87
N LEU A 259 -5.91 7.65 -3.72
CA LEU A 259 -5.49 7.02 -2.48
C LEU A 259 -4.43 7.86 -1.73
N GLN A 260 -3.47 8.43 -2.44
CA GLN A 260 -2.44 9.23 -1.77
C GLN A 260 -2.98 10.52 -1.11
N PRO A 261 -4.03 11.20 -1.61
CA PRO A 261 -4.66 12.30 -0.88
C PRO A 261 -5.18 11.91 0.50
N LEU A 262 -5.73 10.69 0.65
CA LEU A 262 -6.16 10.15 1.95
C LEU A 262 -4.97 9.97 2.89
N ARG A 263 -3.88 9.38 2.39
CA ARG A 263 -2.65 9.18 3.18
C ARG A 263 -2.01 10.50 3.57
N LYS A 264 -1.96 11.47 2.67
CA LYS A 264 -1.49 12.84 2.96
C LYS A 264 -2.33 13.53 4.02
N ALA A 265 -3.63 13.23 4.09
CA ALA A 265 -4.52 13.70 5.17
C ALA A 265 -4.29 12.99 6.51
N GLY A 266 -3.40 11.99 6.57
CA GLY A 266 -3.09 11.20 7.76
C GLY A 266 -3.89 9.90 7.89
N MET A 267 -4.78 9.61 6.93
CA MET A 267 -5.52 8.35 6.91
C MET A 267 -4.63 7.19 6.49
N LYS A 268 -4.94 5.99 7.00
CA LYS A 268 -4.34 4.74 6.54
C LYS A 268 -5.19 4.13 5.44
N VAL A 269 -4.58 3.76 4.32
CA VAL A 269 -5.25 3.09 3.21
C VAL A 269 -4.90 1.61 3.20
N ILE A 270 -5.91 0.78 3.39
CA ILE A 270 -5.78 -0.67 3.58
C ILE A 270 -6.57 -1.37 2.49
N ILE A 271 -6.01 -2.43 1.89
CA ILE A 271 -6.78 -3.26 0.96
C ILE A 271 -7.42 -4.44 1.70
N SER A 272 -8.72 -4.62 1.54
CA SER A 272 -9.44 -5.78 2.07
C SER A 272 -9.36 -6.95 1.10
N VAL A 273 -9.25 -8.15 1.64
CA VAL A 273 -9.20 -9.42 0.90
C VAL A 273 -10.41 -10.25 1.28
N LEU A 274 -11.21 -10.62 0.28
CA LEU A 274 -12.47 -11.35 0.38
C LEU A 274 -12.42 -12.59 -0.50
N GLY A 275 -13.12 -13.66 -0.14
CA GLY A 275 -13.35 -14.83 -1.01
C GLY A 275 -14.13 -14.46 -2.28
N ASN A 276 -14.16 -15.36 -3.28
CA ASN A 276 -14.74 -15.07 -4.60
C ASN A 276 -15.38 -16.31 -5.23
N HIS A 277 -16.12 -17.11 -4.46
CA HIS A 277 -16.67 -18.38 -4.95
C HIS A 277 -15.60 -19.24 -5.65
N ASP A 278 -14.43 -19.30 -5.02
CA ASP A 278 -13.25 -20.01 -5.47
C ASP A 278 -12.72 -20.88 -4.31
N GLN A 279 -11.96 -21.92 -4.62
CA GLN A 279 -11.40 -22.81 -3.61
C GLN A 279 -10.30 -22.18 -2.74
N ALA A 280 -9.77 -21.01 -3.12
CA ALA A 280 -8.90 -20.23 -2.26
C ALA A 280 -9.72 -19.31 -1.35
N GLY A 281 -9.33 -19.20 -0.08
CA GLY A 281 -9.98 -18.35 0.91
C GLY A 281 -9.03 -17.96 2.02
N CYS A 282 -9.42 -16.93 2.78
CA CYS A 282 -8.55 -16.34 3.82
C CYS A 282 -8.23 -17.34 4.94
N ALA A 283 -9.17 -18.23 5.27
CA ALA A 283 -9.00 -19.23 6.34
C ALA A 283 -8.74 -20.65 5.83
N GLN A 284 -8.32 -20.83 4.58
CA GLN A 284 -8.15 -22.15 3.98
C GLN A 284 -6.90 -22.32 3.11
N LEU A 285 -5.84 -21.59 3.45
CA LEU A 285 -4.52 -21.78 2.87
C LEU A 285 -3.67 -22.74 3.72
N SER A 286 -2.87 -23.57 3.07
CA SER A 286 -1.78 -24.29 3.75
C SER A 286 -0.69 -23.30 4.19
N ASP A 287 0.24 -23.73 5.04
CA ASP A 287 1.38 -22.89 5.47
C ASP A 287 2.18 -22.37 4.26
N MET A 288 2.34 -23.19 3.22
CA MET A 288 3.00 -22.80 1.99
C MET A 288 2.16 -21.76 1.21
N GLY A 289 0.87 -22.00 1.06
CA GLY A 289 -0.06 -21.08 0.40
C GLY A 289 -0.13 -19.72 1.10
N ALA A 290 -0.24 -19.74 2.41
CA ALA A 290 -0.25 -18.53 3.25
C ALA A 290 1.02 -17.70 3.08
N LYS A 291 2.19 -18.36 3.12
CA LYS A 291 3.50 -17.70 2.96
C LYS A 291 3.68 -17.03 1.59
N GLU A 292 3.31 -17.72 0.51
CA GLU A 292 3.46 -17.16 -0.84
C GLU A 292 2.44 -16.04 -1.09
N PHE A 293 1.18 -16.20 -0.64
CA PHE A 293 0.18 -15.15 -0.77
C PHE A 293 0.54 -13.91 0.06
N ALA A 294 1.08 -14.08 1.26
CA ALA A 294 1.58 -12.97 2.07
C ALA A 294 2.70 -12.17 1.38
N ARG A 295 3.59 -12.83 0.64
CA ARG A 295 4.62 -12.16 -0.16
C ARG A 295 4.03 -11.33 -1.30
N GLU A 296 3.00 -11.84 -1.95
CA GLU A 296 2.27 -11.10 -2.98
C GLU A 296 1.59 -9.87 -2.38
N LEU A 297 0.87 -10.00 -1.26
CA LEU A 297 0.24 -8.89 -0.57
C LEU A 297 1.26 -7.83 -0.12
N ALA A 298 2.42 -8.25 0.38
CA ALA A 298 3.49 -7.34 0.73
C ALA A 298 4.05 -6.58 -0.51
N ALA A 299 4.13 -7.26 -1.66
CA ALA A 299 4.53 -6.62 -2.91
C ALA A 299 3.49 -5.59 -3.38
N TYR A 300 2.19 -5.89 -3.26
CA TYR A 300 1.11 -4.94 -3.52
C TYR A 300 1.19 -3.72 -2.60
N CYS A 301 1.35 -3.92 -1.30
CA CYS A 301 1.48 -2.81 -0.35
C CYS A 301 2.67 -1.90 -0.68
N ARG A 302 3.79 -2.45 -1.12
CA ARG A 302 4.95 -1.66 -1.57
C ARG A 302 4.68 -0.94 -2.89
N ALA A 303 4.18 -1.66 -3.90
CA ALA A 303 3.99 -1.12 -5.25
C ALA A 303 3.00 0.06 -5.29
N TYR A 304 1.93 -0.03 -4.50
CA TYR A 304 0.87 0.97 -4.45
C TYR A 304 0.93 1.86 -3.21
N ASN A 305 2.00 1.76 -2.41
CA ASN A 305 2.19 2.55 -1.19
C ASN A 305 0.96 2.48 -0.26
N LEU A 306 0.44 1.26 -0.04
CA LEU A 306 -0.67 1.01 0.88
C LEU A 306 -0.15 0.82 2.31
N ASP A 307 -1.01 1.09 3.29
CA ASP A 307 -0.65 0.99 4.71
C ASP A 307 -0.89 -0.39 5.31
N GLY A 308 -1.54 -1.30 4.58
CA GLY A 308 -1.76 -2.65 5.07
C GLY A 308 -2.81 -3.46 4.33
N VAL A 309 -3.16 -4.60 4.92
CA VAL A 309 -4.18 -5.54 4.43
C VAL A 309 -5.19 -5.85 5.53
N GLY A 310 -6.43 -6.13 5.14
CA GLY A 310 -7.48 -6.60 6.01
C GLY A 310 -8.11 -7.87 5.47
N PHE A 311 -8.53 -8.79 6.32
CA PHE A 311 -9.10 -10.07 5.91
C PHE A 311 -10.55 -10.15 6.32
N ASP A 312 -11.39 -10.63 5.37
CA ASP A 312 -12.78 -10.96 5.54
C ASP A 312 -13.02 -12.36 4.97
N ASP A 313 -13.35 -13.33 5.84
CA ASP A 313 -13.46 -14.75 5.46
C ASP A 313 -14.89 -15.09 5.07
N GLU A 314 -15.29 -14.61 3.88
CA GLU A 314 -16.59 -14.86 3.27
C GLU A 314 -16.45 -15.41 1.84
N TYR A 315 -17.50 -16.02 1.34
CA TYR A 315 -17.72 -16.39 -0.08
C TYR A 315 -16.65 -17.29 -0.71
N SER A 316 -15.88 -18.04 0.09
CA SER A 316 -14.99 -19.07 -0.45
C SER A 316 -15.71 -20.41 -0.56
N ASP A 317 -15.45 -21.15 -1.65
CA ASP A 317 -15.91 -22.52 -1.80
C ASP A 317 -15.03 -23.48 -0.98
N TYR A 318 -15.53 -24.71 -0.75
CA TYR A 318 -14.72 -25.70 -0.03
C TYR A 318 -13.49 -26.10 -0.86
N PRO A 319 -12.28 -26.12 -0.27
CA PRO A 319 -11.03 -26.32 -1.00
C PRO A 319 -10.83 -27.77 -1.46
N ASP A 320 -10.11 -27.96 -2.57
CA ASP A 320 -9.55 -29.26 -2.91
C ASP A 320 -8.36 -29.57 -1.98
N LEU A 321 -8.56 -30.49 -1.05
CA LEU A 321 -7.53 -30.89 -0.07
C LEU A 321 -6.37 -31.70 -0.66
N ASN A 322 -6.44 -32.12 -1.93
CA ASN A 322 -5.29 -32.69 -2.65
C ASN A 322 -4.36 -31.58 -3.19
N ASN A 323 -4.82 -30.36 -3.21
CA ASN A 323 -4.01 -29.20 -3.61
C ASN A 323 -3.07 -28.79 -2.45
N PRO A 324 -1.74 -28.86 -2.62
CA PRO A 324 -0.80 -28.59 -1.54
C PRO A 324 -0.79 -27.12 -1.06
N TRP A 325 -1.42 -26.20 -1.81
CA TRP A 325 -1.56 -24.79 -1.44
C TRP A 325 -2.74 -24.50 -0.53
N LEU A 326 -3.67 -25.44 -0.45
CA LEU A 326 -4.92 -25.27 0.27
C LEU A 326 -4.98 -26.17 1.50
N ALA A 327 -5.82 -25.83 2.44
CA ALA A 327 -6.06 -26.57 3.68
C ALA A 327 -7.54 -26.51 4.05
N GLN A 328 -7.95 -27.33 5.00
CA GLN A 328 -9.30 -27.28 5.57
C GLN A 328 -9.53 -25.89 6.20
N PRO A 329 -10.70 -25.26 5.97
CA PRO A 329 -11.07 -24.01 6.61
C PRO A 329 -10.93 -24.09 8.13
N SER A 330 -10.18 -23.19 8.72
CA SER A 330 -9.92 -23.18 10.17
C SER A 330 -9.34 -21.86 10.66
N ALA A 331 -9.54 -21.60 11.96
CA ALA A 331 -8.88 -20.49 12.63
C ALA A 331 -7.34 -20.56 12.56
N TYR A 332 -6.77 -21.78 12.50
CA TYR A 332 -5.32 -21.95 12.30
C TYR A 332 -4.87 -21.41 10.95
N ALA A 333 -5.53 -21.79 9.86
CA ALA A 333 -5.15 -21.38 8.52
C ALA A 333 -5.26 -19.84 8.36
N GLY A 334 -6.31 -19.21 8.91
CA GLY A 334 -6.44 -17.77 8.94
C GLY A 334 -5.37 -17.09 9.79
N SER A 335 -5.05 -17.64 10.96
CA SER A 335 -3.96 -17.17 11.82
C SER A 335 -2.62 -17.24 11.14
N ARG A 336 -2.37 -18.36 10.42
CA ARG A 336 -1.13 -18.56 9.66
C ARG A 336 -0.97 -17.52 8.56
N LEU A 337 -2.04 -17.22 7.81
CA LEU A 337 -2.01 -16.18 6.78
C LEU A 337 -1.67 -14.80 7.38
N MET A 338 -2.36 -14.41 8.45
CA MET A 338 -2.10 -13.12 9.11
C MET A 338 -0.67 -13.03 9.66
N TYR A 339 -0.18 -14.09 10.28
CA TYR A 339 1.19 -14.19 10.77
C TYR A 339 2.23 -14.03 9.64
N GLU A 340 2.05 -14.75 8.52
CA GLU A 340 2.96 -14.65 7.37
C GLU A 340 2.92 -13.25 6.73
N CYS A 341 1.76 -12.59 6.72
CA CYS A 341 1.66 -11.19 6.29
C CYS A 341 2.47 -10.27 7.21
N LYS A 342 2.39 -10.46 8.53
CA LYS A 342 3.15 -9.64 9.48
C LYS A 342 4.64 -9.88 9.38
N LEU A 343 5.08 -11.09 9.04
CA LEU A 343 6.50 -11.38 8.76
C LEU A 343 6.97 -10.72 7.45
N ALA A 344 6.15 -10.74 6.40
CA ALA A 344 6.51 -10.21 5.08
C ALA A 344 6.50 -8.66 5.04
N MET A 345 5.76 -8.02 5.93
CA MET A 345 5.58 -6.56 6.01
C MET A 345 5.33 -6.10 7.45
N PRO A 346 6.35 -6.18 8.34
CA PRO A 346 6.19 -5.96 9.78
C PRO A 346 5.69 -4.56 10.14
N GLU A 347 5.98 -3.57 9.31
CA GLU A 347 5.57 -2.17 9.48
C GLU A 347 4.15 -1.87 8.99
N LYS A 348 3.52 -2.79 8.26
CA LYS A 348 2.18 -2.62 7.70
C LYS A 348 1.10 -3.15 8.64
N ILE A 349 -0.09 -2.61 8.49
CA ILE A 349 -1.27 -3.04 9.24
C ILE A 349 -1.75 -4.38 8.69
N VAL A 350 -2.02 -5.33 9.61
CA VAL A 350 -2.70 -6.60 9.33
C VAL A 350 -3.95 -6.63 10.20
N SER A 351 -5.13 -6.51 9.59
CA SER A 351 -6.40 -6.37 10.29
C SER A 351 -7.38 -7.50 9.96
N LEU A 352 -8.38 -7.64 10.81
CA LEU A 352 -9.37 -8.69 10.71
C LEU A 352 -10.79 -8.13 10.83
N TYR A 353 -11.67 -8.53 9.93
CA TYR A 353 -13.12 -8.51 10.09
C TYR A 353 -13.57 -9.89 10.58
N ASN A 354 -14.21 -9.92 11.76
CA ASN A 354 -14.60 -11.17 12.43
C ASN A 354 -15.76 -11.84 11.73
N LEU A 355 -15.45 -12.79 10.84
CA LEU A 355 -16.43 -13.59 10.12
C LEU A 355 -15.85 -14.96 9.71
N GLY A 356 -16.70 -15.87 9.24
CA GLY A 356 -16.31 -17.20 8.77
C GLY A 356 -15.60 -18.03 9.84
N ALA A 357 -14.40 -18.49 9.55
CA ALA A 357 -13.53 -19.19 10.49
C ALA A 357 -12.57 -18.24 11.24
N MET A 358 -12.61 -16.94 10.95
CA MET A 358 -11.66 -15.96 11.47
C MET A 358 -12.32 -15.01 12.47
N TYR A 359 -12.19 -15.31 13.75
CA TYR A 359 -12.59 -14.41 14.85
C TYR A 359 -11.37 -14.08 15.70
N SER A 360 -11.23 -12.82 16.12
CA SER A 360 -10.09 -12.36 16.93
C SER A 360 -9.84 -13.22 18.18
N ASN A 361 -10.88 -13.65 18.85
CA ASN A 361 -10.79 -14.52 20.03
C ASN A 361 -10.55 -16.01 19.72
N SER A 362 -10.59 -16.43 18.44
CA SER A 362 -10.26 -17.78 17.99
C SER A 362 -8.90 -17.87 17.30
N LEU A 363 -8.24 -16.74 17.03
CA LEU A 363 -6.90 -16.72 16.46
C LEU A 363 -5.91 -17.48 17.34
N GLN A 364 -4.96 -18.17 16.70
CA GLN A 364 -4.06 -19.11 17.36
C GLN A 364 -2.63 -18.58 17.44
N VAL A 365 -1.87 -19.11 18.40
CA VAL A 365 -0.43 -18.87 18.48
C VAL A 365 0.25 -19.62 17.34
N ILE A 366 1.03 -18.93 16.52
CA ILE A 366 1.77 -19.47 15.40
C ILE A 366 3.27 -19.31 15.66
N ASP A 367 4.01 -20.40 15.66
CA ASP A 367 5.47 -20.42 15.88
C ASP A 367 5.91 -19.66 17.15
N GLY A 368 5.08 -19.68 18.19
CA GLY A 368 5.31 -18.98 19.45
C GLY A 368 4.89 -17.49 19.46
N VAL A 369 4.42 -16.95 18.33
CA VAL A 369 3.93 -15.58 18.18
C VAL A 369 2.43 -15.53 18.45
N THR A 370 2.00 -14.65 19.34
CA THR A 370 0.58 -14.52 19.72
C THR A 370 -0.20 -13.65 18.74
N PRO A 371 -1.54 -13.82 18.64
CA PRO A 371 -2.41 -12.92 17.87
C PRO A 371 -2.19 -11.43 18.12
N GLY A 372 -1.93 -11.03 19.37
CA GLY A 372 -1.64 -9.63 19.69
C GLY A 372 -0.39 -9.05 19.02
N GLN A 373 0.48 -9.89 18.45
CA GLN A 373 1.71 -9.47 17.77
C GLN A 373 1.56 -9.43 16.24
N TYR A 374 0.62 -10.21 15.66
CA TYR A 374 0.44 -10.27 14.22
C TYR A 374 -0.90 -9.72 13.71
N CYS A 375 -1.87 -9.49 14.60
CA CYS A 375 -3.13 -8.81 14.30
C CYS A 375 -3.11 -7.42 14.94
N ASP A 376 -3.02 -6.36 14.15
CA ASP A 376 -2.96 -5.00 14.66
C ASP A 376 -4.31 -4.57 15.23
N TYR A 377 -5.41 -4.94 14.56
CA TYR A 377 -6.76 -4.77 15.10
C TYR A 377 -7.76 -5.72 14.47
N ALA A 378 -8.87 -5.94 15.19
CA ALA A 378 -10.02 -6.67 14.69
C ALA A 378 -11.31 -5.88 14.91
N VAL A 379 -12.23 -5.95 13.95
CA VAL A 379 -13.60 -5.42 14.06
C VAL A 379 -14.61 -6.56 13.95
N ALA A 380 -15.77 -6.39 14.55
CA ALA A 380 -16.83 -7.39 14.48
C ALA A 380 -17.77 -7.13 13.30
N ASP A 381 -18.63 -8.09 13.01
CA ASP A 381 -19.78 -7.89 12.13
C ASP A 381 -20.77 -6.85 12.70
N TYR A 382 -21.68 -6.38 11.88
CA TYR A 382 -22.57 -5.24 12.18
C TYR A 382 -23.32 -5.41 13.49
N GLY A 383 -23.28 -4.35 14.30
CA GLY A 383 -23.91 -4.30 15.63
C GLY A 383 -23.11 -4.98 16.72
N GLY A 384 -21.97 -5.60 16.38
CA GLY A 384 -21.11 -6.31 17.31
C GLY A 384 -19.92 -5.51 17.81
N ALA A 385 -19.25 -6.06 18.84
CA ALA A 385 -17.93 -5.66 19.29
C ALA A 385 -16.98 -6.85 19.19
N ALA A 386 -15.74 -6.61 18.77
CA ALA A 386 -14.71 -7.65 18.76
C ALA A 386 -14.23 -7.95 20.18
N SER A 387 -13.86 -9.21 20.41
CA SER A 387 -13.27 -9.65 21.68
C SER A 387 -11.78 -9.95 21.49
N PRO A 388 -10.91 -9.56 22.43
CA PRO A 388 -9.49 -9.78 22.30
C PRO A 388 -9.14 -11.27 22.31
N GLY A 389 -8.26 -11.68 21.42
CA GLY A 389 -7.62 -13.00 21.38
C GLY A 389 -6.38 -13.07 22.28
N THR A 390 -5.68 -14.19 22.22
CA THR A 390 -4.45 -14.42 23.01
C THR A 390 -3.42 -13.33 22.75
N GLY A 391 -2.97 -12.66 23.79
CA GLY A 391 -1.98 -11.58 23.69
C GLY A 391 -2.52 -10.26 23.12
N MET A 392 -3.77 -10.21 22.66
CA MET A 392 -4.45 -8.97 22.29
C MET A 392 -4.99 -8.23 23.52
N THR A 393 -5.18 -6.94 23.35
CA THR A 393 -5.86 -6.08 24.31
C THR A 393 -7.15 -5.53 23.73
N VAL A 394 -8.03 -5.00 24.56
CA VAL A 394 -9.27 -4.34 24.10
C VAL A 394 -8.98 -3.14 23.17
N LYS A 395 -7.78 -2.54 23.29
CA LYS A 395 -7.32 -1.46 22.39
C LYS A 395 -7.12 -1.91 20.94
N GLN A 396 -6.94 -3.22 20.70
CA GLN A 396 -6.84 -3.80 19.36
C GLN A 396 -8.21 -4.26 18.83
N CYS A 397 -9.31 -3.95 19.56
CA CYS A 397 -10.64 -4.40 19.20
C CYS A 397 -11.57 -3.22 18.85
N GLY A 398 -12.44 -3.45 17.86
CA GLY A 398 -13.55 -2.58 17.53
C GLY A 398 -14.67 -2.68 18.54
N GLY A 399 -15.10 -1.55 19.09
CA GLY A 399 -16.19 -1.49 20.09
C GLY A 399 -17.57 -1.57 19.47
N MET A 400 -17.72 -1.24 18.20
CA MET A 400 -18.98 -1.29 17.45
C MET A 400 -18.68 -1.28 15.95
N SER A 401 -19.53 -1.96 15.18
CA SER A 401 -19.53 -1.93 13.73
C SER A 401 -20.88 -1.43 13.21
N ILE A 402 -20.85 -0.35 12.43
CA ILE A 402 -22.01 0.37 11.94
C ILE A 402 -22.11 0.24 10.42
N GLU A 403 -23.16 -0.36 9.94
CA GLU A 403 -23.51 -0.35 8.53
C GLU A 403 -24.32 0.92 8.24
N LEU A 404 -23.75 1.85 7.48
CA LEU A 404 -24.35 3.17 7.24
C LEU A 404 -25.49 3.14 6.24
N ASN A 405 -25.49 2.20 5.31
CA ASN A 405 -26.43 2.17 4.19
C ASN A 405 -27.77 1.57 4.55
N ARG A 406 -27.78 0.51 5.38
CA ARG A 406 -28.97 -0.22 5.85
C ARG A 406 -29.38 0.14 7.27
N GLY A 407 -28.49 0.81 8.01
CA GLY A 407 -28.76 1.28 9.36
C GLY A 407 -28.51 0.28 10.46
N SER A 408 -27.77 -0.80 10.23
CA SER A 408 -27.39 -1.76 11.26
C SER A 408 -26.32 -1.19 12.21
N GLY A 409 -26.29 -1.66 13.45
CA GLY A 409 -25.37 -1.21 14.49
C GLY A 409 -25.89 0.00 15.27
N ASP A 410 -25.57 0.04 16.57
CA ASP A 410 -25.97 1.14 17.46
C ASP A 410 -25.01 2.32 17.31
N SER A 411 -25.50 3.39 16.70
CA SER A 411 -24.75 4.64 16.52
C SER A 411 -25.03 5.67 17.63
N SER A 412 -25.67 5.29 18.75
CA SER A 412 -25.99 6.24 19.83
C SER A 412 -24.72 6.78 20.49
N GLU A 413 -24.79 8.04 20.93
CA GLU A 413 -23.74 8.70 21.70
C GLU A 413 -23.38 7.93 22.96
N SER A 414 -24.42 7.40 23.68
CA SER A 414 -24.23 6.65 24.91
C SER A 414 -23.42 5.37 24.71
N THR A 415 -23.69 4.62 23.64
CA THR A 415 -22.93 3.41 23.29
C THR A 415 -21.50 3.76 22.92
N ALA A 416 -21.28 4.77 22.06
CA ALA A 416 -19.95 5.21 21.68
C ALA A 416 -19.12 5.64 22.91
N ARG A 417 -19.70 6.43 23.81
CA ARG A 417 -19.08 6.87 25.07
C ARG A 417 -18.74 5.67 25.97
N SER A 418 -19.66 4.72 26.11
CA SER A 418 -19.43 3.49 26.87
C SER A 418 -18.29 2.64 26.31
N ARG A 419 -18.22 2.48 25.00
CA ARG A 419 -17.16 1.72 24.33
C ARG A 419 -15.80 2.39 24.46
N ARG A 420 -15.73 3.72 24.30
CA ARG A 420 -14.51 4.50 24.59
C ARG A 420 -14.06 4.30 26.05
N ALA A 421 -14.98 4.43 27.01
CA ALA A 421 -14.67 4.24 28.43
C ALA A 421 -14.22 2.81 28.77
N ALA A 422 -14.70 1.80 28.04
CA ALA A 422 -14.27 0.41 28.16
C ALA A 422 -12.89 0.13 27.54
N GLY A 423 -12.26 1.13 26.90
CA GLY A 423 -10.91 1.05 26.34
C GLY A 423 -10.81 0.44 24.94
N TYR A 424 -11.92 0.31 24.22
CA TYR A 424 -11.86 -0.09 22.81
C TYR A 424 -11.10 0.92 21.98
N GLY A 425 -10.19 0.42 21.11
CA GLY A 425 -9.34 1.29 20.29
C GLY A 425 -9.89 1.62 18.92
N TYR A 426 -10.92 0.89 18.46
CA TYR A 426 -11.45 1.04 17.10
C TYR A 426 -12.98 1.11 17.08
N TYR A 427 -13.49 1.74 16.02
CA TYR A 427 -14.91 1.83 15.68
C TYR A 427 -15.05 1.65 14.17
N MET A 428 -15.93 0.79 13.68
CA MET A 428 -16.04 0.47 12.26
C MET A 428 -17.29 1.06 11.65
N PHE A 429 -17.16 1.53 10.43
CA PHE A 429 -18.23 2.01 9.56
C PHE A 429 -18.14 1.34 8.19
N PHE A 430 -19.28 1.02 7.58
CA PHE A 430 -19.34 0.43 6.26
C PHE A 430 -20.28 1.18 5.34
N ALA A 431 -19.97 1.22 4.03
CA ALA A 431 -20.82 1.70 2.94
C ALA A 431 -21.25 3.17 3.06
N LEU A 432 -20.27 4.07 3.23
CA LEU A 432 -20.50 5.51 3.10
C LEU A 432 -20.95 5.85 1.67
N ASP A 433 -22.12 6.51 1.55
CA ASP A 433 -22.72 6.89 0.26
C ASP A 433 -23.13 8.36 0.27
N PRO A 434 -22.51 9.22 -0.57
CA PRO A 434 -22.84 10.65 -0.62
C PRO A 434 -24.31 10.95 -0.95
N ASN A 435 -25.01 10.03 -1.62
CA ASN A 435 -26.44 10.19 -1.92
C ASN A 435 -27.34 9.97 -0.71
N LYS A 436 -26.77 9.47 0.42
CA LYS A 436 -27.47 9.18 1.68
C LYS A 436 -26.95 9.98 2.87
N TYR A 437 -26.18 11.04 2.66
CA TYR A 437 -25.59 11.86 3.72
C TYR A 437 -26.60 12.41 4.72
N SER A 438 -27.82 12.76 4.28
CA SER A 438 -28.87 13.22 5.19
C SER A 438 -29.15 12.26 6.34
N TYR A 439 -28.99 10.96 6.11
CA TYR A 439 -29.17 9.91 7.12
C TYR A 439 -27.82 9.50 7.75
N GLN A 440 -26.80 9.25 6.92
CA GLN A 440 -25.54 8.68 7.38
C GLN A 440 -24.74 9.65 8.26
N VAL A 441 -24.74 10.95 7.93
CA VAL A 441 -24.05 11.97 8.72
C VAL A 441 -24.60 12.07 10.13
N SER A 442 -25.92 11.95 10.33
CA SER A 442 -26.52 11.98 11.69
C SER A 442 -26.02 10.82 12.56
N ARG A 443 -25.80 9.64 11.97
CA ARG A 443 -25.23 8.48 12.67
C ARG A 443 -23.75 8.69 13.04
N CYS A 444 -22.96 9.22 12.11
CA CYS A 444 -21.57 9.58 12.39
C CYS A 444 -21.48 10.69 13.45
N GLN A 445 -22.38 11.66 13.43
CA GLN A 445 -22.41 12.77 14.38
C GLN A 445 -22.64 12.31 15.82
N THR A 446 -23.61 11.42 16.06
CA THR A 446 -23.86 10.88 17.41
C THR A 446 -22.68 10.06 17.92
N VAL A 447 -22.02 9.30 17.03
CA VAL A 447 -20.78 8.59 17.38
C VAL A 447 -19.64 9.57 17.66
N CYS A 448 -19.49 10.64 16.87
CA CYS A 448 -18.45 11.66 17.07
C CYS A 448 -18.56 12.30 18.47
N ARG A 449 -19.78 12.68 18.89
CA ARG A 449 -20.02 13.18 20.25
C ARG A 449 -19.63 12.15 21.33
N GLY A 450 -19.96 10.88 21.13
CA GLY A 450 -19.64 9.83 22.09
C GLY A 450 -18.16 9.49 22.18
N LEU A 451 -17.44 9.49 21.04
CA LEU A 451 -16.03 9.14 20.99
C LEU A 451 -15.11 10.32 21.34
N TYR A 452 -15.46 11.54 20.94
CA TYR A 452 -14.54 12.69 21.00
C TYR A 452 -15.07 13.88 21.78
N ASP A 453 -16.32 13.85 22.26
CA ASP A 453 -17.01 15.00 22.86
C ASP A 453 -17.09 16.22 21.91
N GLU A 454 -17.13 15.97 20.60
CA GLU A 454 -17.14 16.97 19.54
C GLU A 454 -18.32 16.79 18.57
N GLU A 455 -18.69 17.88 17.92
CA GLU A 455 -19.63 17.84 16.79
C GLU A 455 -18.93 17.44 15.50
N LEU A 456 -19.65 16.76 14.62
CA LEU A 456 -19.25 16.53 13.24
C LEU A 456 -19.78 17.69 12.37
N ILE A 457 -18.91 18.28 11.53
CA ILE A 457 -19.33 19.28 10.57
C ILE A 457 -20.07 18.56 9.43
N TYR A 458 -21.27 19.05 9.09
CA TYR A 458 -22.01 18.48 7.99
C TYR A 458 -21.24 18.70 6.66
N PRO A 459 -20.98 17.64 5.87
CA PRO A 459 -20.31 17.77 4.57
C PRO A 459 -21.06 18.74 3.64
N LYS A 460 -20.33 19.57 2.93
CA LYS A 460 -20.87 20.53 1.96
C LYS A 460 -20.61 20.11 0.53
N PHE A 461 -19.74 19.13 0.36
CA PHE A 461 -19.25 18.69 -0.94
C PHE A 461 -19.21 17.17 -1.01
N LYS A 462 -19.09 16.66 -2.22
CA LYS A 462 -18.85 15.25 -2.51
C LYS A 462 -17.97 15.08 -3.73
N TYR A 463 -17.44 13.87 -3.89
CA TYR A 463 -16.75 13.40 -5.09
C TYR A 463 -17.62 12.38 -5.81
N GLY A 464 -17.80 12.54 -7.12
CA GLY A 464 -18.41 11.51 -7.98
C GLY A 464 -17.51 10.27 -8.03
N LYS A 465 -18.06 9.08 -8.36
CA LYS A 465 -17.36 7.79 -8.22
C LYS A 465 -15.95 7.79 -8.83
N ASN A 466 -15.79 8.23 -10.06
CA ASN A 466 -14.52 8.23 -10.78
C ASN A 466 -14.04 9.67 -11.08
N SER A 467 -14.28 10.60 -10.18
CA SER A 467 -13.92 12.01 -10.33
C SER A 467 -13.05 12.49 -9.18
N THR A 468 -12.02 13.26 -9.49
CA THR A 468 -11.25 14.01 -8.50
C THR A 468 -11.81 15.42 -8.29
N GLU A 469 -12.86 15.79 -9.01
CA GLU A 469 -13.53 17.07 -8.85
C GLU A 469 -14.48 17.04 -7.64
N ARG A 470 -14.27 17.99 -6.75
CA ARG A 470 -15.08 18.22 -5.55
C ARG A 470 -16.27 19.09 -5.91
N VAL A 471 -17.47 18.54 -5.88
CA VAL A 471 -18.70 19.24 -6.24
C VAL A 471 -19.59 19.50 -5.01
N PRO A 472 -20.37 20.61 -4.97
CA PRO A 472 -21.35 20.83 -3.90
C PRO A 472 -22.37 19.70 -3.80
N LEU A 473 -22.88 19.47 -2.58
CA LEU A 473 -23.96 18.51 -2.30
C LEU A 473 -25.30 19.00 -2.82
#